data_aa2cb9a3657af5e538e86dd26fb4a520
#
_entry.id   aa2cb9a3657af5e538e86dd26fb4a520
#
_cell.length_a   1.000
_cell.length_b   1.000
_cell.length_c   1.000
_cell.angle_alpha   90.00
_cell.angle_beta   90.00
_cell.angle_gamma   90.00
#
_symmetry.space_group_name_H-M   'P 1'
#
loop_
_entity.id
_entity.type
_entity.pdbx_description
1 polymer ?
#
loop_
_entity_poly.entity_id
_entity_poly.type
_entity_poly.pdbx_seq_one_letter_code
_entity_poly.pdbx_strand_id
1 'polypeptide(L)'
;GSEMCIRDRMRLSGLEGKNFMYRRIARKDLMLHYPYHSFDHFTHFLYEAVHDPLCREIMITQYRVAEHSEVINTLIAAAQNGKQVTVFVELKARFDEENNLATAELMKKAGIRILYSIPGLKVHAKVALVLRYNKKGEQIRSYAYVSTGNFNEKTAKIYSDIALFTCNRVIVEDMHTLFRFLRKEVDEPRFKRLLIARFNLLPELKRMIHHEIALAKAGRQGRIILKMNALQDLTMIDELYKASEAGVKIDLIVRGICCLVPGESFSSNIRVTRIVDSFLEHARVWYFGNDGDPRLFIGSPDWMRRNLYRRIEAVTPVLDKSLKQELIDMLDMQLRANWKACWVDKELKNIFKRTPDEPKVRAQYDFYQYLYKKNIE
;
A
#
# COMPACT_ATOMS: atom_id res chain seq x y z
N GLY A 1 -16.84 26.29 5.26
CA GLY A 1 -15.88 25.51 4.55
C GLY A 1 -16.55 24.28 3.98
N SER A 2 -16.61 24.14 2.64
CA SER A 2 -17.22 22.97 2.03
C SER A 2 -16.41 21.71 2.39
N GLU A 3 -16.96 20.87 3.24
CA GLU A 3 -16.44 19.52 3.42
C GLU A 3 -16.53 18.78 2.08
N MET A 4 -15.44 18.09 1.69
CA MET A 4 -15.45 17.26 0.50
C MET A 4 -16.29 16.01 0.79
N CYS A 5 -17.58 16.05 0.37
CA CYS A 5 -18.46 14.90 0.49
C CYS A 5 -18.43 14.13 -0.83
N ILE A 6 -17.78 12.98 -0.87
CA ILE A 6 -17.86 12.05 -2.00
C ILE A 6 -19.14 11.23 -1.81
N ARG A 7 -20.23 11.66 -2.44
CA ARG A 7 -21.50 10.92 -2.42
C ARG A 7 -21.39 9.64 -3.24
N ASP A 8 -20.84 9.75 -4.45
CA ASP A 8 -20.69 8.63 -5.37
C ASP A 8 -19.20 8.36 -5.63
N ARG A 9 -18.73 7.22 -5.17
CA ARG A 9 -17.35 6.77 -5.42
C ARG A 9 -17.23 6.32 -6.85
N MET A 10 -16.11 6.67 -7.47
CA MET A 10 -15.86 6.30 -8.85
C MET A 10 -15.85 4.79 -9.02
N ARG A 11 -16.62 4.33 -9.99
CA ARG A 11 -16.50 2.99 -10.56
C ARG A 11 -15.68 3.09 -11.83
N LEU A 12 -14.80 2.14 -12.03
CA LEU A 12 -14.02 2.10 -13.25
C LEU A 12 -14.93 1.88 -14.45
N SER A 13 -14.75 2.65 -15.52
CA SER A 13 -15.48 2.46 -16.75
C SER A 13 -15.29 1.06 -17.34
N GLY A 14 -16.33 0.49 -17.95
CA GLY A 14 -16.28 -0.82 -18.58
C GLY A 14 -16.36 -2.03 -17.61
N LEU A 15 -16.88 -1.84 -16.39
CA LEU A 15 -17.12 -2.91 -15.39
C LEU A 15 -18.28 -3.86 -15.74
N GLU A 16 -18.74 -3.85 -16.96
CA GLU A 16 -19.83 -4.71 -17.41
C GLU A 16 -19.30 -6.02 -18.03
N GLY A 17 -19.80 -7.15 -17.56
CA GLY A 17 -19.52 -8.48 -18.09
C GLY A 17 -18.73 -9.41 -17.16
N LYS A 18 -18.73 -10.72 -17.51
CA LYS A 18 -18.00 -11.76 -16.77
C LYS A 18 -16.49 -11.55 -16.84
N ASN A 19 -15.82 -11.77 -15.72
CA ASN A 19 -14.35 -11.72 -15.57
C ASN A 19 -13.72 -10.38 -15.95
N PHE A 20 -14.39 -9.28 -15.64
CA PHE A 20 -13.95 -7.95 -15.99
C PHE A 20 -12.60 -7.58 -15.32
N MET A 21 -12.47 -7.80 -14.02
CA MET A 21 -11.24 -7.46 -13.28
C MET A 21 -10.06 -8.25 -13.83
N TYR A 22 -10.22 -9.55 -14.03
CA TYR A 22 -9.14 -10.40 -14.52
C TYR A 22 -8.71 -10.04 -15.94
N ARG A 23 -9.65 -9.73 -16.84
CA ARG A 23 -9.32 -9.28 -18.20
C ARG A 23 -8.58 -7.96 -18.21
N ARG A 24 -8.98 -7.01 -17.33
CA ARG A 24 -8.31 -5.72 -17.22
C ARG A 24 -6.91 -5.86 -16.66
N ILE A 25 -6.75 -6.58 -15.55
CA ILE A 25 -5.44 -6.82 -14.92
C ILE A 25 -4.51 -7.62 -15.86
N ALA A 26 -5.06 -8.52 -16.69
CA ALA A 26 -4.30 -9.27 -17.67
C ALA A 26 -3.69 -8.39 -18.78
N ARG A 27 -4.29 -7.24 -19.07
CA ARG A 27 -3.79 -6.27 -20.06
C ARG A 27 -2.81 -5.29 -19.46
N LYS A 28 -3.07 -4.87 -18.24
CA LYS A 28 -2.31 -3.83 -17.54
C LYS A 28 -2.59 -3.89 -16.04
N ASP A 29 -1.58 -3.64 -15.22
CA ASP A 29 -1.76 -3.45 -13.80
C ASP A 29 -2.82 -2.40 -13.52
N LEU A 30 -3.60 -2.60 -12.46
CA LEU A 30 -4.68 -1.71 -12.08
C LEU A 30 -4.39 -1.12 -10.69
N MET A 31 -4.49 0.20 -10.57
CA MET A 31 -4.35 0.90 -9.29
C MET A 31 -5.67 1.54 -8.90
N LEU A 32 -6.03 1.40 -7.63
CA LEU A 32 -7.19 2.06 -7.03
C LEU A 32 -6.73 2.97 -5.91
N HIS A 33 -7.39 4.11 -5.81
CA HIS A 33 -7.18 5.10 -4.75
C HIS A 33 -8.47 5.24 -3.92
N TYR A 34 -8.45 4.69 -2.70
CA TYR A 34 -9.54 4.89 -1.75
C TYR A 34 -9.37 6.24 -1.04
N PRO A 35 -10.45 6.92 -0.65
CA PRO A 35 -11.85 6.57 -0.79
C PRO A 35 -12.48 7.04 -2.12
N TYR A 36 -11.69 7.50 -3.09
CA TYR A 36 -12.19 8.05 -4.35
C TYR A 36 -12.79 6.97 -5.25
N HIS A 37 -12.11 5.82 -5.38
CA HIS A 37 -12.65 4.63 -6.03
C HIS A 37 -13.45 3.78 -5.04
N SER A 38 -14.46 3.05 -5.56
CA SER A 38 -15.23 2.11 -4.74
C SER A 38 -14.40 0.90 -4.32
N PHE A 39 -14.54 0.48 -3.07
CA PHE A 39 -13.96 -0.76 -2.56
C PHE A 39 -14.62 -2.01 -3.18
N ASP A 40 -15.81 -1.87 -3.77
CA ASP A 40 -16.52 -2.97 -4.45
C ASP A 40 -15.68 -3.64 -5.54
N HIS A 41 -14.71 -2.93 -6.12
CA HIS A 41 -13.78 -3.52 -7.09
C HIS A 41 -12.96 -4.66 -6.49
N PHE A 42 -12.54 -4.55 -5.24
CA PHE A 42 -11.82 -5.64 -4.57
C PHE A 42 -12.76 -6.81 -4.28
N THR A 43 -13.95 -6.54 -3.80
CA THR A 43 -14.96 -7.58 -3.59
C THR A 43 -15.31 -8.30 -4.90
N HIS A 44 -15.44 -7.51 -5.99
CA HIS A 44 -15.68 -8.07 -7.31
C HIS A 44 -14.51 -8.93 -7.83
N PHE A 45 -13.27 -8.50 -7.57
CA PHE A 45 -12.06 -9.30 -7.86
C PHE A 45 -12.11 -10.68 -7.17
N LEU A 46 -12.53 -10.74 -5.92
CA LEU A 46 -12.72 -12.00 -5.21
C LEU A 46 -13.93 -12.79 -5.76
N TYR A 47 -15.02 -12.10 -6.09
CA TYR A 47 -16.21 -12.73 -6.66
C TYR A 47 -15.90 -13.41 -8.01
N GLU A 48 -15.06 -12.81 -8.84
CA GLU A 48 -14.58 -13.47 -10.07
C GLU A 48 -13.82 -14.77 -9.76
N ALA A 49 -13.02 -14.81 -8.68
CA ALA A 49 -12.33 -16.03 -8.25
C ALA A 49 -13.31 -17.15 -7.85
N VAL A 50 -14.42 -16.80 -7.20
CA VAL A 50 -15.48 -17.77 -6.82
C VAL A 50 -16.00 -18.52 -8.05
N HIS A 51 -16.24 -17.80 -9.14
CA HIS A 51 -16.87 -18.30 -10.34
C HIS A 51 -15.88 -18.77 -11.44
N ASP A 52 -14.59 -18.53 -11.28
CA ASP A 52 -13.58 -18.97 -12.25
C ASP A 52 -13.27 -20.47 -12.06
N PRO A 53 -13.59 -21.33 -13.04
CA PRO A 53 -13.32 -22.75 -12.93
C PRO A 53 -11.82 -23.10 -12.89
N LEU A 54 -10.95 -22.17 -13.29
CA LEU A 54 -9.50 -22.33 -13.27
C LEU A 54 -8.88 -21.84 -11.95
N CYS A 55 -9.61 -21.07 -11.15
CA CYS A 55 -9.19 -20.72 -9.81
C CYS A 55 -9.25 -21.92 -8.88
N ARG A 56 -8.14 -22.27 -8.26
CA ARG A 56 -8.07 -23.35 -7.27
C ARG A 56 -7.83 -22.83 -5.86
N GLU A 57 -7.03 -21.77 -5.71
CA GLU A 57 -6.57 -21.33 -4.42
C GLU A 57 -6.70 -19.80 -4.27
N ILE A 58 -7.22 -19.37 -3.12
CA ILE A 58 -7.32 -17.99 -2.71
C ILE A 58 -6.64 -17.86 -1.34
N MET A 59 -5.70 -16.92 -1.21
CA MET A 59 -5.00 -16.63 0.02
C MET A 59 -5.08 -15.13 0.32
N ILE A 60 -5.35 -14.79 1.58
CA ILE A 60 -5.51 -13.40 2.01
C ILE A 60 -5.05 -13.21 3.45
N THR A 61 -4.51 -12.03 3.77
CA THR A 61 -4.23 -11.60 5.13
C THR A 61 -5.40 -10.76 5.65
N GLN A 62 -5.82 -10.99 6.90
CA GLN A 62 -6.87 -10.21 7.56
C GLN A 62 -6.33 -9.63 8.87
N TYR A 63 -6.22 -8.31 8.94
CA TYR A 63 -5.80 -7.60 10.14
C TYR A 63 -6.98 -6.99 10.89
N ARG A 64 -7.88 -6.35 10.16
CA ARG A 64 -9.15 -5.78 10.67
C ARG A 64 -10.26 -6.10 9.71
N VAL A 65 -11.30 -6.75 10.18
CA VAL A 65 -12.47 -7.14 9.41
C VAL A 65 -13.62 -6.20 9.75
N ALA A 66 -14.36 -5.75 8.74
CA ALA A 66 -15.60 -5.01 8.98
C ALA A 66 -16.66 -5.96 9.54
N GLU A 67 -17.50 -5.45 10.41
CA GLU A 67 -18.72 -6.12 10.80
C GLU A 67 -19.61 -6.33 9.56
N HIS A 68 -20.12 -7.53 9.35
CA HIS A 68 -20.85 -7.92 8.13
C HIS A 68 -20.08 -7.69 6.83
N SER A 69 -18.81 -8.14 6.79
CA SER A 69 -17.90 -7.94 5.65
C SER A 69 -18.30 -8.75 4.43
N GLU A 70 -18.46 -8.08 3.28
CA GLU A 70 -18.65 -8.72 1.98
C GLU A 70 -17.41 -9.50 1.54
N VAL A 71 -16.22 -9.09 1.97
CA VAL A 71 -14.98 -9.84 1.75
C VAL A 71 -15.08 -11.22 2.37
N ILE A 72 -15.53 -11.32 3.63
CA ILE A 72 -15.69 -12.58 4.35
C ILE A 72 -16.77 -13.45 3.70
N ASN A 73 -17.92 -12.86 3.38
CA ASN A 73 -19.01 -13.56 2.68
C ASN A 73 -18.53 -14.16 1.36
N THR A 74 -17.76 -13.41 0.60
CA THR A 74 -17.19 -13.86 -0.69
C THR A 74 -16.17 -15.00 -0.52
N LEU A 75 -15.33 -14.94 0.52
CA LEU A 75 -14.37 -16.01 0.84
C LEU A 75 -15.10 -17.29 1.26
N ILE A 76 -16.16 -17.18 2.06
CA ILE A 76 -17.01 -18.31 2.43
C ILE A 76 -17.67 -18.94 1.17
N ALA A 77 -18.23 -18.11 0.31
CA ALA A 77 -18.79 -18.58 -0.96
C ALA A 77 -17.73 -19.27 -1.83
N ALA A 78 -16.49 -18.80 -1.86
CA ALA A 78 -15.41 -19.45 -2.57
C ALA A 78 -15.12 -20.85 -2.03
N ALA A 79 -15.02 -21.01 -0.71
CA ALA A 79 -14.81 -22.30 -0.07
C ALA A 79 -15.97 -23.29 -0.36
N GLN A 80 -17.21 -22.81 -0.26
CA GLN A 80 -18.42 -23.59 -0.58
C GLN A 80 -18.47 -23.99 -2.06
N ASN A 81 -17.86 -23.22 -2.97
CA ASN A 81 -17.68 -23.56 -4.40
C ASN A 81 -16.42 -24.41 -4.66
N GLY A 82 -15.84 -25.03 -3.64
CA GLY A 82 -14.74 -25.97 -3.78
C GLY A 82 -13.36 -25.33 -3.98
N LYS A 83 -13.21 -24.01 -3.76
CA LYS A 83 -11.90 -23.36 -3.78
C LYS A 83 -11.15 -23.63 -2.49
N GLN A 84 -9.83 -23.82 -2.57
CA GLN A 84 -8.98 -23.85 -1.40
C GLN A 84 -8.77 -22.41 -0.91
N VAL A 85 -9.35 -22.05 0.24
CA VAL A 85 -9.25 -20.71 0.79
C VAL A 85 -8.39 -20.74 2.05
N THR A 86 -7.34 -19.92 2.08
CA THR A 86 -6.47 -19.74 3.24
C THR A 86 -6.52 -18.27 3.68
N VAL A 87 -6.87 -18.05 4.94
CA VAL A 87 -6.91 -16.71 5.53
C VAL A 87 -5.94 -16.65 6.71
N PHE A 88 -5.01 -15.73 6.66
CA PHE A 88 -4.19 -15.41 7.81
C PHE A 88 -4.92 -14.34 8.66
N VAL A 89 -5.25 -14.67 9.90
CA VAL A 89 -5.96 -13.77 10.82
C VAL A 89 -5.00 -13.28 11.91
N GLU A 90 -4.83 -11.97 12.03
CA GLU A 90 -4.09 -11.35 13.12
C GLU A 90 -5.04 -11.15 14.32
N LEU A 91 -4.97 -12.06 15.30
CA LEU A 91 -5.85 -12.03 16.48
C LEU A 91 -5.60 -10.83 17.39
N LYS A 92 -4.35 -10.34 17.45
CA LYS A 92 -3.97 -9.21 18.33
C LYS A 92 -4.12 -7.85 17.61
N ALA A 93 -5.14 -7.71 16.76
CA ALA A 93 -5.51 -6.44 16.18
C ALA A 93 -6.22 -5.59 17.25
N ARG A 94 -5.55 -4.55 17.72
CA ARG A 94 -6.05 -3.70 18.83
C ARG A 94 -7.47 -3.20 18.55
N PHE A 95 -8.40 -3.44 19.50
CA PHE A 95 -9.83 -3.13 19.47
C PHE A 95 -10.70 -4.00 18.54
N ASP A 96 -10.15 -5.02 17.87
CA ASP A 96 -10.89 -5.88 16.95
C ASP A 96 -10.74 -7.38 17.28
N GLU A 97 -10.21 -7.73 18.45
CA GLU A 97 -9.86 -9.11 18.83
C GLU A 97 -11.09 -10.03 18.82
N GLU A 98 -12.21 -9.61 19.45
CA GLU A 98 -13.43 -10.40 19.50
C GLU A 98 -14.05 -10.63 18.12
N ASN A 99 -14.13 -9.56 17.32
CA ASN A 99 -14.69 -9.64 15.97
C ASN A 99 -13.83 -10.52 15.07
N ASN A 100 -12.52 -10.42 15.17
CA ASN A 100 -11.60 -11.26 14.40
C ASN A 100 -11.70 -12.73 14.80
N LEU A 101 -11.88 -13.03 16.08
CA LEU A 101 -12.07 -14.42 16.56
C LEU A 101 -13.40 -15.01 16.08
N ALA A 102 -14.49 -14.30 16.25
CA ALA A 102 -15.83 -14.73 15.81
C ALA A 102 -15.85 -14.97 14.28
N THR A 103 -15.25 -14.07 13.52
CA THR A 103 -15.14 -14.19 12.06
C THR A 103 -14.27 -15.38 11.66
N ALA A 104 -13.18 -15.65 12.37
CA ALA A 104 -12.33 -16.80 12.11
C ALA A 104 -13.07 -18.12 12.33
N GLU A 105 -13.88 -18.22 13.38
CA GLU A 105 -14.71 -19.42 13.63
C GLU A 105 -15.79 -19.63 12.56
N LEU A 106 -16.41 -18.53 12.08
CA LEU A 106 -17.36 -18.60 10.97
C LEU A 106 -16.71 -19.12 9.70
N MET A 107 -15.53 -18.61 9.36
CA MET A 107 -14.76 -19.06 8.19
C MET A 107 -14.33 -20.52 8.31
N LYS A 108 -13.89 -20.99 9.50
CA LYS A 108 -13.53 -22.39 9.72
C LYS A 108 -14.71 -23.33 9.47
N LYS A 109 -15.90 -22.98 9.95
CA LYS A 109 -17.13 -23.77 9.72
C LYS A 109 -17.45 -23.89 8.24
N ALA A 110 -17.07 -22.93 7.42
CA ALA A 110 -17.22 -22.96 5.97
C ALA A 110 -16.09 -23.74 5.24
N GLY A 111 -15.13 -24.33 5.96
CA GLY A 111 -14.02 -25.10 5.38
C GLY A 111 -12.79 -24.27 5.01
N ILE A 112 -12.72 -23.03 5.42
CA ILE A 112 -11.56 -22.15 5.17
C ILE A 112 -10.41 -22.52 6.12
N ARG A 113 -9.21 -22.64 5.58
CA ARG A 113 -7.99 -22.82 6.37
C ARG A 113 -7.61 -21.50 7.04
N ILE A 114 -7.72 -21.43 8.36
CA ILE A 114 -7.32 -20.27 9.13
C ILE A 114 -5.90 -20.46 9.67
N LEU A 115 -5.06 -19.49 9.37
CA LEU A 115 -3.71 -19.36 9.97
C LEU A 115 -3.75 -18.23 11.00
N TYR A 116 -3.19 -18.52 12.15
CA TYR A 116 -3.08 -17.53 13.22
C TYR A 116 -1.66 -16.99 13.34
N SER A 117 -1.53 -15.91 14.09
CA SER A 117 -0.25 -15.25 14.37
C SER A 117 0.83 -16.24 14.80
N ILE A 118 2.00 -16.09 14.23
CA ILE A 118 3.21 -16.72 14.72
C ILE A 118 3.61 -16.00 16.02
N PRO A 119 3.91 -16.73 17.14
CA PRO A 119 4.33 -16.09 18.38
C PRO A 119 5.47 -15.09 18.16
N GLY A 120 5.33 -13.87 18.67
CA GLY A 120 6.32 -12.80 18.52
C GLY A 120 6.37 -12.11 17.14
N LEU A 121 5.54 -12.54 16.18
CA LEU A 121 5.50 -12.00 14.83
C LEU A 121 4.10 -11.59 14.45
N LYS A 122 3.87 -10.28 14.31
CA LYS A 122 2.60 -9.75 13.80
C LYS A 122 2.63 -9.64 12.27
N VAL A 123 1.57 -10.08 11.61
CA VAL A 123 1.39 -9.88 10.18
C VAL A 123 0.52 -8.64 9.94
N HIS A 124 1.12 -7.63 9.31
CA HIS A 124 0.46 -6.36 9.02
C HIS A 124 0.37 -6.09 7.50
N ALA A 125 0.91 -6.96 6.67
CA ALA A 125 0.76 -6.92 5.21
C ALA A 125 -0.74 -7.00 4.83
N LYS A 126 -1.12 -6.26 3.78
CA LYS A 126 -2.47 -6.28 3.21
C LYS A 126 -2.36 -6.81 1.79
N VAL A 127 -2.44 -8.13 1.69
CA VAL A 127 -2.17 -8.87 0.46
C VAL A 127 -3.22 -9.94 0.22
N ALA A 128 -3.56 -10.13 -1.04
CA ALA A 128 -4.41 -11.23 -1.49
C ALA A 128 -3.81 -11.86 -2.76
N LEU A 129 -3.97 -13.16 -2.91
CA LEU A 129 -3.44 -13.94 -4.02
C LEU A 129 -4.51 -14.91 -4.53
N VAL A 130 -4.71 -14.93 -5.84
CA VAL A 130 -5.58 -15.86 -6.54
C VAL A 130 -4.73 -16.69 -7.47
N LEU A 131 -4.63 -17.99 -7.22
CA LEU A 131 -3.88 -18.93 -8.03
C LEU A 131 -4.81 -19.72 -8.96
N ARG A 132 -4.44 -19.76 -10.24
CA ARG A 132 -5.18 -20.44 -11.31
C ARG A 132 -4.32 -21.53 -11.92
N TYR A 133 -4.98 -22.62 -12.28
CA TYR A 133 -4.32 -23.80 -12.83
C TYR A 133 -5.10 -24.32 -14.05
N ASN A 134 -4.39 -24.81 -15.04
CA ASN A 134 -4.99 -25.50 -16.17
C ASN A 134 -5.44 -26.95 -15.81
N LYS A 135 -6.03 -27.64 -16.74
CA LYS A 135 -6.48 -29.04 -16.55
C LYS A 135 -5.32 -30.01 -16.26
N LYS A 136 -4.11 -29.69 -16.67
CA LYS A 136 -2.90 -30.50 -16.40
C LYS A 136 -2.32 -30.25 -15.00
N GLY A 137 -2.87 -29.29 -14.23
CA GLY A 137 -2.36 -28.92 -12.92
C GLY A 137 -1.20 -27.91 -12.94
N GLU A 138 -0.91 -27.33 -14.09
CA GLU A 138 0.12 -26.30 -14.23
C GLU A 138 -0.45 -24.94 -13.87
N GLN A 139 0.30 -24.15 -13.09
CA GLN A 139 -0.08 -22.79 -12.75
C GLN A 139 -0.08 -21.92 -14.00
N ILE A 140 -1.18 -21.24 -14.21
CA ILE A 140 -1.36 -20.28 -15.31
C ILE A 140 -1.40 -18.84 -14.75
N ARG A 141 -1.77 -17.86 -15.61
CA ARG A 141 -1.90 -16.48 -15.18
C ARG A 141 -2.73 -16.39 -13.92
N SER A 142 -2.11 -15.90 -12.85
CA SER A 142 -2.65 -15.74 -11.52
C SER A 142 -2.57 -14.27 -11.13
N TYR A 143 -3.25 -13.86 -10.06
CA TYR A 143 -3.44 -12.45 -9.74
C TYR A 143 -3.08 -12.16 -8.29
N ALA A 144 -2.38 -11.06 -8.08
CA ALA A 144 -2.00 -10.56 -6.78
C ALA A 144 -2.58 -9.17 -6.52
N TYR A 145 -2.89 -8.91 -5.26
CA TYR A 145 -3.34 -7.62 -4.75
C TYR A 145 -2.45 -7.21 -3.58
N VAL A 146 -1.96 -5.98 -3.61
CA VAL A 146 -1.20 -5.36 -2.51
C VAL A 146 -1.82 -4.00 -2.20
N SER A 147 -2.09 -3.74 -0.93
CA SER A 147 -2.67 -2.46 -0.49
C SER A 147 -1.90 -1.84 0.67
N THR A 148 -1.99 -0.52 0.77
CA THR A 148 -1.55 0.22 1.96
C THR A 148 -2.57 0.12 3.09
N GLY A 149 -3.85 -0.09 2.77
CA GLY A 149 -4.99 -0.15 3.69
C GLY A 149 -5.53 -1.55 3.93
N ASN A 150 -6.28 -1.71 5.02
CA ASN A 150 -6.90 -2.97 5.40
C ASN A 150 -8.05 -3.37 4.45
N PHE A 151 -8.39 -4.67 4.44
CA PHE A 151 -9.60 -5.18 3.80
C PHE A 151 -10.84 -4.90 4.66
N ASN A 152 -11.19 -3.63 4.75
CA ASN A 152 -12.29 -3.17 5.59
C ASN A 152 -13.08 -2.09 4.84
N GLU A 153 -14.30 -2.41 4.48
CA GLU A 153 -15.20 -1.62 3.65
C GLU A 153 -15.57 -0.27 4.31
N LYS A 154 -15.62 -0.24 5.66
CA LYS A 154 -15.91 0.99 6.41
C LYS A 154 -14.72 1.95 6.37
N THR A 155 -13.51 1.45 6.65
CA THR A 155 -12.32 2.30 6.64
C THR A 155 -11.92 2.75 5.23
N ALA A 156 -12.18 1.95 4.20
CA ALA A 156 -11.96 2.33 2.80
C ALA A 156 -12.79 3.55 2.36
N LYS A 157 -13.82 3.93 3.13
CA LYS A 157 -14.64 5.12 2.87
C LYS A 157 -14.07 6.40 3.47
N ILE A 158 -13.13 6.31 4.39
CA ILE A 158 -12.62 7.45 5.16
C ILE A 158 -11.10 7.54 5.22
N TYR A 159 -10.40 6.48 4.82
CA TYR A 159 -8.92 6.44 4.73
C TYR A 159 -8.48 6.58 3.29
N SER A 160 -7.48 7.43 3.09
CA SER A 160 -6.81 7.57 1.81
C SER A 160 -5.74 6.48 1.69
N ASP A 161 -6.06 5.44 0.92
CA ASP A 161 -5.21 4.27 0.70
C ASP A 161 -5.07 3.96 -0.79
N ILE A 162 -4.04 3.21 -1.13
CA ILE A 162 -3.73 2.80 -2.49
C ILE A 162 -3.65 1.28 -2.57
N ALA A 163 -4.21 0.73 -3.63
CA ALA A 163 -4.18 -0.70 -3.92
C ALA A 163 -3.71 -0.96 -5.34
N LEU A 164 -2.85 -1.96 -5.51
CA LEU A 164 -2.37 -2.46 -6.80
C LEU A 164 -2.87 -3.87 -7.04
N PHE A 165 -3.49 -4.10 -8.20
CA PHE A 165 -3.78 -5.41 -8.75
C PHE A 165 -2.80 -5.70 -9.88
N THR A 166 -2.19 -6.86 -9.89
CA THR A 166 -1.21 -7.25 -10.89
C THR A 166 -1.29 -8.74 -11.22
N CYS A 167 -0.92 -9.10 -12.43
CA CYS A 167 -0.65 -10.47 -12.83
C CYS A 167 0.84 -10.67 -13.18
N ASN A 168 1.71 -9.75 -12.75
CA ASN A 168 3.15 -9.91 -12.94
C ASN A 168 3.61 -11.21 -12.28
N ARG A 169 4.16 -12.12 -13.09
CA ARG A 169 4.53 -13.47 -12.65
C ARG A 169 5.46 -13.46 -11.45
N VAL A 170 6.46 -12.59 -11.44
CA VAL A 170 7.45 -12.54 -10.35
C VAL A 170 6.83 -12.03 -9.05
N ILE A 171 5.92 -11.04 -9.11
CA ILE A 171 5.20 -10.55 -7.92
C ILE A 171 4.24 -11.64 -7.40
N VAL A 172 3.57 -12.36 -8.28
CA VAL A 172 2.69 -13.51 -7.92
C VAL A 172 3.51 -14.63 -7.24
N GLU A 173 4.67 -14.98 -7.80
CA GLU A 173 5.58 -15.98 -7.23
C GLU A 173 6.11 -15.56 -5.85
N ASP A 174 6.52 -14.30 -5.70
CA ASP A 174 6.95 -13.73 -4.43
C ASP A 174 5.83 -13.77 -3.38
N MET A 175 4.61 -13.40 -3.78
CA MET A 175 3.46 -13.43 -2.88
C MET A 175 3.09 -14.85 -2.47
N HIS A 176 3.16 -15.80 -3.38
CA HIS A 176 2.98 -17.22 -3.06
C HIS A 176 4.05 -17.69 -2.06
N THR A 177 5.29 -17.29 -2.26
CA THR A 177 6.40 -17.55 -1.31
C THR A 177 6.11 -16.96 0.07
N LEU A 178 5.56 -15.74 0.15
CA LEU A 178 5.14 -15.15 1.41
C LEU A 178 4.08 -16.01 2.12
N PHE A 179 3.05 -16.45 1.40
CA PHE A 179 2.01 -17.31 1.99
C PHE A 179 2.54 -18.68 2.38
N ARG A 180 3.48 -19.26 1.64
CA ARG A 180 4.16 -20.51 2.04
C ARG A 180 4.96 -20.33 3.33
N PHE A 181 5.62 -19.19 3.51
CA PHE A 181 6.26 -18.83 4.78
C PHE A 181 5.23 -18.74 5.92
N LEU A 182 4.12 -18.05 5.71
CA LEU A 182 3.05 -17.94 6.71
C LEU A 182 2.42 -19.31 7.06
N ARG A 183 2.41 -20.24 6.12
CA ARG A 183 1.98 -21.64 6.34
C ARG A 183 3.06 -22.53 6.96
N LYS A 184 4.27 -21.99 7.23
CA LYS A 184 5.43 -22.70 7.74
C LYS A 184 5.93 -23.81 6.78
N GLU A 185 5.80 -23.62 5.50
CA GLU A 185 6.29 -24.52 4.45
C GLU A 185 7.70 -24.12 3.98
N VAL A 186 8.15 -22.91 4.31
CA VAL A 186 9.47 -22.34 3.99
C VAL A 186 9.94 -21.52 5.17
N ASP A 187 11.15 -21.77 5.67
CA ASP A 187 11.70 -21.04 6.82
C ASP A 187 12.45 -19.76 6.39
N GLU A 188 13.18 -19.81 5.28
CA GLU A 188 13.99 -18.73 4.74
C GLU A 188 13.49 -18.32 3.34
N PRO A 189 12.39 -17.54 3.24
CA PRO A 189 11.86 -17.13 1.96
C PRO A 189 12.77 -16.08 1.30
N ARG A 190 12.91 -16.17 -0.04
CA ARG A 190 13.62 -15.20 -0.85
C ARG A 190 12.65 -14.51 -1.81
N PHE A 191 12.76 -13.20 -1.93
CA PHE A 191 11.89 -12.37 -2.74
C PHE A 191 12.69 -11.63 -3.81
N LYS A 192 12.16 -11.59 -5.03
CA LYS A 192 12.83 -10.96 -6.18
C LYS A 192 12.34 -9.52 -6.44
N ARG A 193 11.07 -9.25 -6.19
CA ARG A 193 10.43 -7.96 -6.44
C ARG A 193 9.72 -7.39 -5.22
N LEU A 194 9.01 -8.23 -4.45
CA LEU A 194 8.41 -7.77 -3.21
C LEU A 194 9.50 -7.48 -2.17
N LEU A 195 9.31 -6.41 -1.44
CA LEU A 195 10.12 -6.07 -0.27
C LEU A 195 9.33 -6.44 0.97
N ILE A 196 9.83 -7.42 1.69
CA ILE A 196 9.15 -7.96 2.87
C ILE A 196 9.98 -7.62 4.11
N ALA A 197 9.35 -6.99 5.10
CA ALA A 197 10.00 -6.69 6.37
C ALA A 197 10.54 -7.96 7.03
N ARG A 198 11.67 -7.83 7.74
CA ARG A 198 12.48 -8.89 8.32
C ARG A 198 13.31 -9.69 7.31
N PHE A 199 13.07 -9.58 6.03
CA PHE A 199 13.84 -10.26 5.00
C PHE A 199 14.67 -9.25 4.18
N ASN A 200 14.15 -8.79 3.06
CA ASN A 200 14.89 -7.95 2.13
C ASN A 200 14.54 -6.45 2.17
N LEU A 201 13.49 -6.05 2.92
CA LEU A 201 13.01 -4.66 2.90
C LEU A 201 14.10 -3.66 3.32
N LEU A 202 14.68 -3.85 4.51
CA LEU A 202 15.62 -2.88 5.07
C LEU A 202 16.93 -2.78 4.26
N PRO A 203 17.57 -3.89 3.86
CA PRO A 203 18.74 -3.85 2.95
C PRO A 203 18.46 -3.11 1.64
N GLU A 204 17.31 -3.37 1.02
CA GLU A 204 16.95 -2.71 -0.24
C GLU A 204 16.66 -1.22 -0.08
N LEU A 205 16.00 -0.80 1.01
CA LEU A 205 15.82 0.62 1.31
C LEU A 205 17.16 1.34 1.44
N LYS A 206 18.09 0.79 2.22
CA LYS A 206 19.43 1.35 2.37
C LYS A 206 20.17 1.41 1.03
N ARG A 207 20.09 0.35 0.24
CA ARG A 207 20.72 0.31 -1.10
C ARG A 207 20.18 1.42 -2.00
N MET A 208 18.86 1.66 -1.99
CA MET A 208 18.25 2.74 -2.78
C MET A 208 18.68 4.13 -2.29
N ILE A 209 18.72 4.37 -0.98
CA ILE A 209 19.22 5.64 -0.41
C ILE A 209 20.70 5.85 -0.79
N HIS A 210 21.53 4.82 -0.64
CA HIS A 210 22.96 4.91 -0.98
C HIS A 210 23.18 5.14 -2.49
N HIS A 211 22.29 4.64 -3.34
CA HIS A 211 22.32 4.95 -4.76
C HIS A 211 22.07 6.45 -5.03
N GLU A 212 21.06 7.04 -4.40
CA GLU A 212 20.80 8.47 -4.52
C GLU A 212 21.97 9.32 -3.97
N ILE A 213 22.60 8.87 -2.87
CA ILE A 213 23.83 9.50 -2.34
C ILE A 213 24.96 9.46 -3.37
N ALA A 214 25.17 8.32 -4.02
CA ALA A 214 26.21 8.16 -5.04
C ALA A 214 25.95 9.09 -6.24
N LEU A 215 24.70 9.22 -6.68
CA LEU A 215 24.31 10.15 -7.74
C LEU A 215 24.62 11.61 -7.35
N ALA A 216 24.22 12.03 -6.15
CA ALA A 216 24.47 13.38 -5.67
C ALA A 216 25.97 13.70 -5.55
N LYS A 217 26.78 12.78 -5.03
CA LYS A 217 28.25 12.92 -4.97
C LYS A 217 28.91 12.98 -6.35
N ALA A 218 28.29 12.37 -7.37
CA ALA A 218 28.73 12.44 -8.76
C ALA A 218 28.23 13.69 -9.50
N GLY A 219 27.64 14.68 -8.79
CA GLY A 219 27.09 15.90 -9.38
C GLY A 219 25.77 15.70 -10.13
N ARG A 220 25.12 14.55 -9.96
CA ARG A 220 23.81 14.23 -10.55
C ARG A 220 22.70 14.52 -9.54
N GLN A 221 21.45 14.53 -9.98
CA GLN A 221 20.34 14.81 -9.11
C GLN A 221 19.93 13.59 -8.28
N GLY A 222 20.27 13.56 -6.98
CA GLY A 222 19.67 12.64 -6.02
C GLY A 222 18.31 13.14 -5.57
N ARG A 223 17.27 12.29 -5.56
CA ARG A 223 15.91 12.67 -5.22
C ARG A 223 15.17 11.56 -4.48
N ILE A 224 14.62 11.90 -3.31
CA ILE A 224 13.79 10.97 -2.51
C ILE A 224 12.49 11.69 -2.11
N ILE A 225 11.34 11.02 -2.27
CA ILE A 225 10.06 11.45 -1.71
C ILE A 225 9.47 10.27 -0.94
N LEU A 226 9.15 10.47 0.33
CA LEU A 226 8.58 9.43 1.17
C LEU A 226 7.28 9.92 1.79
N LYS A 227 6.19 9.23 1.47
CA LYS A 227 4.90 9.40 2.12
C LYS A 227 4.66 8.23 3.06
N MET A 228 4.36 8.53 4.33
CA MET A 228 4.07 7.55 5.37
C MET A 228 3.27 8.18 6.52
N ASN A 229 2.77 7.35 7.45
CA ASN A 229 2.07 7.88 8.62
C ASN A 229 3.03 8.26 9.75
N ALA A 230 4.13 7.50 9.91
CA ALA A 230 5.08 7.73 10.99
C ALA A 230 6.52 7.42 10.56
N LEU A 231 7.43 8.30 10.94
CA LEU A 231 8.88 8.17 10.76
C LEU A 231 9.54 8.23 12.13
N GLN A 232 10.03 7.08 12.64
CA GLN A 232 10.53 6.96 14.01
C GLN A 232 11.79 6.09 14.12
N ASP A 233 12.10 5.28 13.12
CA ASP A 233 13.28 4.42 13.15
C ASP A 233 14.56 5.25 13.02
N LEU A 234 15.39 5.24 14.06
CA LEU A 234 16.60 6.06 14.12
C LEU A 234 17.62 5.70 13.04
N THR A 235 17.72 4.40 12.70
CA THR A 235 18.65 3.95 11.65
C THR A 235 18.27 4.54 10.30
N MET A 236 16.99 4.54 9.97
CA MET A 236 16.51 5.08 8.70
C MET A 236 16.55 6.61 8.68
N ILE A 237 16.31 7.27 9.81
CA ILE A 237 16.48 8.73 9.96
C ILE A 237 17.94 9.12 9.71
N ASP A 238 18.89 8.39 10.28
CA ASP A 238 20.33 8.62 10.10
C ASP A 238 20.73 8.44 8.61
N GLU A 239 20.20 7.43 7.93
CA GLU A 239 20.44 7.27 6.48
C GLU A 239 19.88 8.46 5.65
N LEU A 240 18.74 9.05 6.07
CA LEU A 240 18.19 10.25 5.41
C LEU A 240 19.05 11.49 5.70
N TYR A 241 19.61 11.63 6.91
CA TYR A 241 20.54 12.71 7.21
C TYR A 241 21.80 12.62 6.37
N LYS A 242 22.42 11.44 6.28
CA LYS A 242 23.57 11.19 5.38
C LYS A 242 23.26 11.52 3.93
N ALA A 243 22.06 11.20 3.48
CA ALA A 243 21.63 11.53 2.12
C ALA A 243 21.47 13.04 1.92
N SER A 244 20.92 13.75 2.91
CA SER A 244 20.83 15.22 2.90
C SER A 244 22.20 15.88 2.85
N GLU A 245 23.15 15.46 3.69
CA GLU A 245 24.52 15.97 3.71
C GLU A 245 25.25 15.72 2.38
N ALA A 246 24.94 14.64 1.69
CA ALA A 246 25.47 14.35 0.35
C ALA A 246 24.83 15.18 -0.78
N GLY A 247 23.80 15.98 -0.50
CA GLY A 247 23.11 16.83 -1.46
C GLY A 247 21.85 16.24 -2.06
N VAL A 248 21.36 15.09 -1.57
CA VAL A 248 20.10 14.51 -2.04
C VAL A 248 18.93 15.38 -1.58
N LYS A 249 18.04 15.75 -2.50
CA LYS A 249 16.80 16.47 -2.17
C LYS A 249 15.75 15.49 -1.66
N ILE A 250 15.26 15.72 -0.45
CA ILE A 250 14.34 14.84 0.26
C ILE A 250 13.08 15.59 0.65
N ASP A 251 11.92 15.13 0.18
CA ASP A 251 10.62 15.59 0.64
C ASP A 251 9.90 14.46 1.37
N LEU A 252 9.47 14.73 2.58
CA LEU A 252 8.75 13.81 3.44
C LEU A 252 7.31 14.30 3.58
N ILE A 253 6.35 13.39 3.44
CA ILE A 253 4.92 13.63 3.71
C ILE A 253 4.54 12.71 4.86
N VAL A 254 4.60 13.23 6.10
CA VAL A 254 4.41 12.45 7.33
C VAL A 254 3.24 12.98 8.11
N ARG A 255 2.14 12.22 8.13
CA ARG A 255 0.90 12.63 8.79
C ARG A 255 1.00 12.72 10.31
N GLY A 256 1.63 11.76 10.94
CA GLY A 256 1.69 11.58 12.39
C GLY A 256 3.08 11.82 12.97
N ILE A 257 3.55 10.85 13.74
CA ILE A 257 4.86 10.91 14.44
C ILE A 257 5.98 11.09 13.42
N CYS A 258 6.79 12.13 13.63
CA CYS A 258 8.03 12.36 12.88
C CYS A 258 9.13 12.69 13.88
N CYS A 259 10.09 11.78 14.05
CA CYS A 259 11.25 11.97 14.89
C CYS A 259 12.46 12.57 14.14
N LEU A 260 12.34 12.75 12.82
CA LEU A 260 13.33 13.44 12.02
C LEU A 260 13.16 14.96 12.19
N VAL A 261 14.27 15.65 12.44
CA VAL A 261 14.33 17.11 12.59
C VAL A 261 14.80 17.75 11.28
N PRO A 262 13.95 18.50 10.56
CA PRO A 262 14.33 19.19 9.33
C PRO A 262 15.00 20.56 9.67
N GLY A 263 15.70 21.13 8.68
CA GLY A 263 16.19 22.52 8.75
C GLY A 263 17.47 22.74 9.57
N GLU A 264 18.07 21.68 10.09
CA GLU A 264 19.42 21.72 10.68
C GLU A 264 20.50 21.55 9.58
N SER A 265 21.76 21.76 9.91
CA SER A 265 22.87 21.68 8.95
C SER A 265 22.91 20.31 8.25
N PHE A 266 22.71 19.23 9.00
CA PHE A 266 22.66 17.85 8.49
C PHE A 266 21.37 17.50 7.77
N SER A 267 20.32 18.30 7.88
CA SER A 267 19.00 18.10 7.27
C SER A 267 18.54 19.27 6.40
N SER A 268 19.48 20.09 5.91
CA SER A 268 19.20 21.29 5.10
C SER A 268 18.49 20.99 3.77
N ASN A 269 18.63 19.77 3.25
CA ASN A 269 17.98 19.32 2.03
C ASN A 269 16.70 18.50 2.29
N ILE A 270 16.22 18.46 3.54
CA ILE A 270 15.01 17.74 3.94
C ILE A 270 13.89 18.72 4.27
N ARG A 271 12.74 18.52 3.64
CA ARG A 271 11.50 19.23 3.99
C ARG A 271 10.45 18.21 4.43
N VAL A 272 9.69 18.56 5.47
CA VAL A 272 8.63 17.70 6.01
C VAL A 272 7.29 18.42 5.86
N THR A 273 6.38 17.78 5.11
CA THR A 273 5.00 18.22 4.93
C THR A 273 4.06 17.32 5.74
N ARG A 274 3.03 17.93 6.31
CA ARG A 274 1.94 17.23 6.99
C ARG A 274 0.61 17.68 6.39
N ILE A 275 -0.25 16.71 6.04
CA ILE A 275 -1.60 16.96 5.50
C ILE A 275 -2.60 16.34 6.47
N VAL A 276 -3.57 17.17 6.90
CA VAL A 276 -4.71 16.75 7.72
C VAL A 276 -5.95 17.35 7.09
N ASP A 277 -6.73 16.52 6.41
CA ASP A 277 -7.89 16.95 5.64
C ASP A 277 -9.11 16.02 5.88
N SER A 278 -10.08 16.02 5.00
CA SER A 278 -11.35 15.28 5.14
C SER A 278 -11.16 13.78 5.27
N PHE A 279 -10.18 13.21 4.57
CA PHE A 279 -9.83 11.79 4.66
C PHE A 279 -8.51 11.62 5.41
N LEU A 280 -8.41 10.55 6.17
CA LEU A 280 -7.18 10.21 6.86
C LEU A 280 -6.11 9.82 5.84
N GLU A 281 -5.05 10.60 5.74
CA GLU A 281 -3.89 10.27 4.91
C GLU A 281 -3.20 9.02 5.48
N HIS A 282 -3.37 7.87 4.82
CA HIS A 282 -2.93 6.58 5.33
C HIS A 282 -2.00 5.83 4.36
N ALA A 283 -2.04 6.17 3.09
CA ALA A 283 -1.18 5.53 2.10
C ALA A 283 0.31 5.72 2.38
N ARG A 284 1.11 4.70 2.03
CA ARG A 284 2.57 4.76 2.01
C ARG A 284 3.02 4.64 0.58
N VAL A 285 3.75 5.65 0.13
CA VAL A 285 4.31 5.73 -1.23
C VAL A 285 5.74 6.21 -1.12
N TRP A 286 6.66 5.48 -1.72
CA TRP A 286 8.08 5.82 -1.72
C TRP A 286 8.58 6.00 -3.15
N TYR A 287 9.27 7.09 -3.35
CA TYR A 287 9.87 7.48 -4.63
C TYR A 287 11.37 7.66 -4.46
N PHE A 288 12.15 7.03 -5.33
CA PHE A 288 13.58 7.22 -5.49
C PHE A 288 13.85 7.61 -6.93
N GLY A 289 14.60 8.71 -7.13
CA GLY A 289 14.81 9.33 -8.45
C GLY A 289 15.55 8.45 -9.46
N ASN A 290 16.49 7.64 -8.96
CA ASN A 290 17.19 6.62 -9.72
C ASN A 290 17.63 7.11 -11.10
N ASP A 291 18.26 8.31 -11.10
CA ASP A 291 18.85 8.90 -12.30
C ASP A 291 17.88 9.11 -13.48
N GLY A 292 16.64 9.51 -13.19
CA GLY A 292 15.63 9.82 -14.21
C GLY A 292 14.74 8.63 -14.61
N ASP A 293 15.01 7.41 -14.12
CA ASP A 293 14.09 6.27 -14.19
C ASP A 293 13.55 5.94 -12.80
N PRO A 294 12.56 6.68 -12.29
CA PRO A 294 12.17 6.63 -10.91
C PRO A 294 11.63 5.25 -10.51
N ARG A 295 12.02 4.82 -9.31
CA ARG A 295 11.51 3.63 -8.65
C ARG A 295 10.44 4.04 -7.64
N LEU A 296 9.23 3.55 -7.83
CA LEU A 296 8.09 3.80 -6.95
C LEU A 296 7.61 2.52 -6.30
N PHE A 297 7.20 2.67 -5.04
CA PHE A 297 6.73 1.57 -4.21
C PHE A 297 5.49 1.99 -3.43
N ILE A 298 4.59 1.03 -3.20
CA ILE A 298 3.48 1.15 -2.26
C ILE A 298 3.50 -0.02 -1.29
N GLY A 299 3.03 0.18 -0.07
CA GLY A 299 3.01 -0.91 0.89
C GLY A 299 2.43 -0.56 2.25
N SER A 300 2.54 -1.51 3.16
CA SER A 300 1.92 -1.43 4.48
C SER A 300 2.78 -0.79 5.57
N PRO A 301 4.14 -0.73 5.51
CA PRO A 301 4.94 -0.27 6.64
C PRO A 301 5.08 1.24 6.72
N ASP A 302 5.02 1.76 7.94
CA ASP A 302 5.68 3.00 8.31
C ASP A 302 7.15 2.74 8.63
N TRP A 303 7.99 3.76 8.66
CA TRP A 303 9.37 3.63 9.08
C TRP A 303 9.49 3.75 10.60
N MET A 304 8.89 2.79 11.27
CA MET A 304 8.96 2.59 12.70
C MET A 304 9.66 1.27 13.03
N ARG A 305 10.36 1.20 14.15
CA ARG A 305 11.07 0.00 14.59
C ARG A 305 10.17 -1.24 14.59
N ARG A 306 8.91 -1.11 15.06
CA ARG A 306 7.96 -2.22 15.07
C ARG A 306 7.63 -2.75 13.67
N ASN A 307 7.49 -1.86 12.67
CA ASN A 307 7.16 -2.23 11.29
C ASN A 307 8.35 -2.90 10.59
N LEU A 308 9.54 -2.32 10.74
CA LEU A 308 10.72 -2.77 10.00
C LEU A 308 11.33 -4.06 10.57
N TYR A 309 11.20 -4.31 11.90
CA TYR A 309 11.92 -5.40 12.57
C TYR A 309 11.02 -6.45 13.24
N ARG A 310 9.75 -6.12 13.57
CA ARG A 310 8.90 -7.01 14.39
C ARG A 310 7.59 -7.41 13.72
N ARG A 311 7.38 -7.03 12.47
CA ARG A 311 6.17 -7.33 11.69
C ARG A 311 6.54 -7.94 10.37
N ILE A 312 5.60 -8.68 9.79
CA ILE A 312 5.58 -8.95 8.36
C ILE A 312 4.79 -7.82 7.70
N GLU A 313 5.50 -7.06 6.92
CA GLU A 313 4.98 -5.98 6.08
C GLU A 313 5.33 -6.30 4.63
N ALA A 314 4.50 -5.88 3.70
CA ALA A 314 4.74 -6.10 2.28
C ALA A 314 4.72 -4.78 1.52
N VAL A 315 5.70 -4.63 0.64
CA VAL A 315 5.87 -3.48 -0.24
C VAL A 315 6.07 -4.00 -1.66
N THR A 316 5.34 -3.45 -2.61
CA THR A 316 5.44 -3.81 -4.03
C THR A 316 5.99 -2.65 -4.85
N PRO A 317 6.88 -2.92 -5.81
CA PRO A 317 7.22 -1.93 -6.82
C PRO A 317 6.02 -1.70 -7.74
N VAL A 318 5.84 -0.46 -8.17
CA VAL A 318 4.92 -0.11 -9.26
C VAL A 318 5.73 -0.12 -10.55
N LEU A 319 5.40 -1.03 -11.46
CA LEU A 319 6.18 -1.29 -12.68
C LEU A 319 5.62 -0.57 -13.91
N ASP A 320 4.31 -0.42 -13.98
CA ASP A 320 3.64 0.26 -15.09
C ASP A 320 3.98 1.75 -15.11
N LYS A 321 4.45 2.25 -16.25
CA LYS A 321 4.90 3.65 -16.41
C LYS A 321 3.79 4.66 -16.14
N SER A 322 2.56 4.37 -16.57
CA SER A 322 1.45 5.31 -16.37
C SER A 322 0.97 5.34 -14.93
N LEU A 323 1.07 4.22 -14.20
CA LEU A 323 0.78 4.17 -12.77
C LEU A 323 1.89 4.83 -11.95
N LYS A 324 3.16 4.70 -12.38
CA LYS A 324 4.25 5.51 -11.80
C LYS A 324 3.96 7.00 -11.93
N GLN A 325 3.56 7.46 -13.12
CA GLN A 325 3.25 8.86 -13.35
C GLN A 325 2.06 9.35 -12.50
N GLU A 326 1.01 8.53 -12.37
CA GLU A 326 -0.14 8.83 -11.50
C GLU A 326 0.27 9.03 -10.03
N LEU A 327 1.19 8.21 -9.52
CA LEU A 327 1.73 8.39 -8.17
C LEU A 327 2.63 9.63 -8.06
N ILE A 328 3.42 9.94 -9.08
CA ILE A 328 4.24 11.16 -9.13
C ILE A 328 3.34 12.39 -9.10
N ASP A 329 2.29 12.42 -9.93
CA ASP A 329 1.33 13.51 -9.97
C ASP A 329 0.62 13.70 -8.61
N MET A 330 0.23 12.59 -7.97
CA MET A 330 -0.35 12.62 -6.62
C MET A 330 0.62 13.20 -5.59
N LEU A 331 1.87 12.73 -5.58
CA LEU A 331 2.89 13.23 -4.65
C LEU A 331 3.18 14.72 -4.88
N ASP A 332 3.25 15.14 -6.15
CA ASP A 332 3.46 16.54 -6.51
C ASP A 332 2.30 17.44 -6.04
N MET A 333 1.04 17.02 -6.24
CA MET A 333 -0.12 17.72 -5.70
C MET A 333 -0.06 17.84 -4.18
N GLN A 334 0.37 16.80 -3.47
CA GLN A 334 0.50 16.82 -2.02
C GLN A 334 1.64 17.74 -1.55
N LEU A 335 2.75 17.77 -2.25
CA LEU A 335 3.88 18.65 -1.94
C LEU A 335 3.55 20.14 -2.20
N ARG A 336 2.77 20.42 -3.24
CA ARG A 336 2.30 21.79 -3.56
C ARG A 336 1.13 22.25 -2.71
N ALA A 337 0.43 21.34 -2.02
CA ALA A 337 -0.72 21.68 -1.19
C ALA A 337 -0.34 22.74 -0.15
N ASN A 338 -1.13 23.81 -0.09
CA ASN A 338 -1.01 24.88 0.92
C ASN A 338 -2.28 25.03 1.78
N TRP A 339 -3.37 24.37 1.40
CA TRP A 339 -4.61 24.28 2.18
C TRP A 339 -4.70 22.93 2.88
N LYS A 340 -4.96 22.94 4.18
CA LYS A 340 -4.93 21.73 5.03
C LYS A 340 -3.54 21.05 5.09
N ALA A 341 -2.49 21.84 4.84
CA ALA A 341 -1.10 21.40 4.84
C ALA A 341 -0.22 22.30 5.68
N CYS A 342 0.76 21.69 6.35
CA CYS A 342 1.73 22.37 7.19
C CYS A 342 3.15 21.93 6.82
N TRP A 343 4.13 22.81 7.01
CA TRP A 343 5.51 22.41 7.20
C TRP A 343 5.73 21.96 8.65
N VAL A 344 6.62 21.02 8.86
CA VAL A 344 7.19 20.74 10.19
C VAL A 344 8.53 21.46 10.23
N ASP A 345 8.70 22.37 11.19
CA ASP A 345 9.93 23.13 11.38
C ASP A 345 10.97 22.40 12.24
N LYS A 346 12.10 23.01 12.49
CA LYS A 346 13.19 22.43 13.30
C LYS A 346 12.84 22.23 14.79
N GLU A 347 11.86 22.96 15.30
CA GLU A 347 11.27 22.75 16.63
C GLU A 347 10.15 21.70 16.63
N LEU A 348 9.95 21.00 15.51
CA LEU A 348 8.88 20.03 15.27
C LEU A 348 7.46 20.61 15.40
N LYS A 349 7.31 21.91 15.20
CA LYS A 349 6.03 22.61 15.17
C LYS A 349 5.41 22.56 13.78
N ASN A 350 4.08 22.63 13.74
CA ASN A 350 3.33 22.72 12.49
C ASN A 350 3.18 24.19 12.07
N ILE A 351 3.77 24.55 10.95
CA ILE A 351 3.67 25.88 10.36
C ILE A 351 2.77 25.79 9.12
N PHE A 352 1.64 26.50 9.11
CA PHE A 352 0.74 26.49 7.97
C PHE A 352 1.45 27.00 6.71
N LYS A 353 1.28 26.26 5.60
CA LYS A 353 1.92 26.59 4.33
C LYS A 353 1.32 27.82 3.65
N ARG A 354 0.04 28.07 3.86
CA ARG A 354 -0.71 29.08 3.14
C ARG A 354 -0.46 30.49 3.69
N THR A 355 -0.14 31.40 2.78
CA THR A 355 -0.23 32.86 3.04
C THR A 355 -1.63 33.37 2.61
N PRO A 356 -2.10 34.52 3.17
CA PRO A 356 -3.45 35.05 2.87
C PRO A 356 -3.75 35.26 1.39
N ASP A 357 -2.77 35.69 0.62
CA ASP A 357 -2.91 36.13 -0.78
C ASP A 357 -2.70 34.98 -1.80
N GLU A 358 -2.30 33.79 -1.34
CA GLU A 358 -2.07 32.65 -2.22
C GLU A 358 -3.37 31.91 -2.58
N PRO A 359 -3.54 31.44 -3.83
CA PRO A 359 -4.62 30.53 -4.21
C PRO A 359 -4.62 29.28 -3.34
N LYS A 360 -5.81 28.79 -3.00
CA LYS A 360 -5.94 27.55 -2.24
C LYS A 360 -5.63 26.35 -3.12
N VAL A 361 -4.62 25.56 -2.75
CA VAL A 361 -4.28 24.27 -3.35
C VAL A 361 -4.59 23.18 -2.32
N ARG A 362 -5.65 22.38 -2.58
CA ARG A 362 -6.12 21.32 -1.67
C ARG A 362 -5.89 19.94 -2.30
N ALA A 363 -4.85 19.24 -1.87
CA ALA A 363 -4.39 18.02 -2.50
C ALA A 363 -5.48 16.95 -2.67
N GLN A 364 -6.31 16.70 -1.65
CA GLN A 364 -7.37 15.68 -1.74
C GLN A 364 -8.43 16.01 -2.79
N TYR A 365 -8.80 17.29 -2.90
CA TYR A 365 -9.76 17.75 -3.91
C TYR A 365 -9.15 17.71 -5.31
N ASP A 366 -7.96 18.22 -5.48
CA ASP A 366 -7.28 18.29 -6.78
C ASP A 366 -7.01 16.88 -7.32
N PHE A 367 -6.59 15.95 -6.44
CA PHE A 367 -6.39 14.56 -6.83
C PHE A 367 -7.71 13.84 -7.18
N TYR A 368 -8.80 14.13 -6.46
CA TYR A 368 -10.12 13.62 -6.84
C TYR A 368 -10.51 14.08 -8.25
N GLN A 369 -10.33 15.37 -8.56
CA GLN A 369 -10.62 15.91 -9.89
C GLN A 369 -9.73 15.29 -10.98
N TYR A 370 -8.45 15.06 -10.67
CA TYR A 370 -7.50 14.37 -11.55
C TYR A 370 -7.99 12.95 -11.90
N LEU A 371 -8.34 12.16 -10.90
CA LEU A 371 -8.84 10.81 -11.08
C LEU A 371 -10.19 10.78 -11.83
N TYR A 372 -11.07 11.74 -11.54
CA TYR A 372 -12.37 11.84 -12.19
C TYR A 372 -12.21 12.09 -13.70
N LYS A 373 -11.37 13.02 -14.08
CA LYS A 373 -11.07 13.30 -15.51
C LYS A 373 -10.49 12.05 -16.20
N LYS A 374 -9.53 11.39 -15.57
CA LYS A 374 -8.90 10.19 -16.10
C LYS A 374 -9.86 8.99 -16.23
N ASN A 375 -10.92 8.94 -15.43
CA ASN A 375 -11.91 7.85 -15.49
C ASN A 375 -12.95 8.03 -16.60
N ILE A 376 -13.09 9.27 -17.10
CA ILE A 376 -14.00 9.61 -18.20
C ILE A 376 -13.33 9.39 -19.57
N GLU A 377 -12.01 9.59 -19.64
CA GLU A 377 -11.18 9.31 -20.82
C GLU A 377 -10.96 7.80 -21.02
#